data_079b00a76a491e4d1749c71d4c3cad17
#
_entry.id   079b00a76a491e4d1749c71d4c3cad17
#
_cell.length_a   1.000
_cell.length_b   1.000
_cell.length_c   1.000
_cell.angle_alpha   90.00
_cell.angle_beta   90.00
_cell.angle_gamma   90.00
#
_symmetry.space_group_name_H-M   'P 1'
#
loop_
_entity.id
_entity.type
_entity.pdbx_description
1 polymer ?
#
loop_
_entity_poly.entity_id
_entity_poly.type
_entity_poly.pdbx_seq_one_letter_code
_entity_poly.pdbx_strand_id
1 'polypeptide(L)'
;MLTVGNSMMGDDGAGPLLAERMTEQPLAGWQVIDGGSAPENVVHRIRALQPTRLIIVDAADMELSPGEIRIIDPEKIAEMFIMSTHNLPLNFLIDQLKEDISEVIFVGIQPTLVAFYFPMTDVVKQAVETLYQQLPHWHGDGGFSHL
;
A
#
# COMPACT_ATOMS: atom_id res chain seq x y z
N MET A 1 -3.74 -8.51 1.07
CA MET A 1 -2.85 -7.34 0.95
C MET A 1 -2.45 -7.15 -0.50
N LEU A 2 -2.68 -5.98 -1.03
CA LEU A 2 -2.18 -5.56 -2.34
C LEU A 2 -1.16 -4.47 -2.11
N THR A 3 0.07 -4.66 -2.57
CA THR A 3 1.09 -3.63 -2.51
C THR A 3 1.25 -2.98 -3.87
N VAL A 4 1.53 -1.69 -3.87
CA VAL A 4 1.62 -0.87 -5.07
C VAL A 4 2.89 -0.01 -4.98
N GLY A 5 3.55 0.19 -6.10
CA GLY A 5 4.72 1.06 -6.19
C GLY A 5 5.80 0.51 -7.09
N ASN A 6 6.83 1.33 -7.32
CA ASN A 6 7.96 0.99 -8.17
C ASN A 6 9.24 0.88 -7.32
N SER A 7 9.78 -0.33 -7.20
CA SER A 7 10.98 -0.61 -6.41
C SER A 7 12.23 0.12 -6.91
N MET A 8 12.20 0.65 -8.14
CA MET A 8 13.32 1.38 -8.74
C MET A 8 13.24 2.89 -8.48
N MET A 9 12.24 3.37 -7.75
CA MET A 9 11.95 4.78 -7.55
C MET A 9 12.10 5.23 -6.09
N GLY A 10 13.18 4.83 -5.41
CA GLY A 10 13.41 5.25 -4.03
C GLY A 10 12.27 4.82 -3.10
N ASP A 11 11.67 5.77 -2.39
CA ASP A 11 10.62 5.49 -1.40
C ASP A 11 9.29 5.02 -2.01
N ASP A 12 9.10 5.14 -3.32
CA ASP A 12 7.95 4.53 -3.99
C ASP A 12 8.01 3.00 -3.95
N GLY A 13 9.15 2.44 -3.58
CA GLY A 13 9.33 1.01 -3.35
C GLY A 13 8.82 0.49 -2.02
N ALA A 14 8.15 1.31 -1.20
CA ALA A 14 7.66 0.89 0.11
C ALA A 14 6.70 -0.30 0.02
N GLY A 15 5.72 -0.26 -0.90
CA GLY A 15 4.82 -1.37 -1.13
C GLY A 15 5.54 -2.65 -1.54
N PRO A 16 6.36 -2.63 -2.60
CA PRO A 16 7.17 -3.79 -2.99
C PRO A 16 8.05 -4.35 -1.87
N LEU A 17 8.65 -3.50 -1.03
CA LEU A 17 9.45 -3.97 0.10
C LEU A 17 8.59 -4.73 1.11
N LEU A 18 7.38 -4.24 1.41
CA LEU A 18 6.45 -4.93 2.29
C LEU A 18 6.06 -6.30 1.72
N ALA A 19 5.80 -6.36 0.42
CA ALA A 19 5.48 -7.62 -0.25
C ALA A 19 6.64 -8.61 -0.15
N GLU A 20 7.87 -8.16 -0.35
CA GLU A 20 9.07 -8.99 -0.20
C GLU A 20 9.18 -9.51 1.23
N ARG A 21 8.99 -8.63 2.22
CA ARG A 21 9.03 -9.00 3.64
C ARG A 21 8.01 -10.07 3.99
N MET A 22 6.78 -9.94 3.48
CA MET A 22 5.70 -10.90 3.72
C MET A 22 5.93 -12.22 2.97
N THR A 23 6.63 -12.19 1.84
CA THR A 23 6.97 -13.39 1.09
C THR A 23 8.09 -14.16 1.77
N GLU A 24 9.10 -13.47 2.29
CA GLU A 24 10.23 -14.10 3.00
C GLU A 24 9.80 -14.68 4.34
N GLN A 25 8.92 -13.97 5.07
CA GLN A 25 8.39 -14.42 6.36
C GLN A 25 6.87 -14.27 6.36
N PRO A 26 6.15 -15.27 5.81
CA PRO A 26 4.70 -15.22 5.73
C PRO A 26 4.02 -15.11 7.08
N LEU A 27 2.92 -14.37 7.13
CA LEU A 27 2.11 -14.19 8.31
C LEU A 27 0.83 -15.02 8.20
N ALA A 28 0.50 -15.74 9.27
CA ALA A 28 -0.72 -16.55 9.31
C ALA A 28 -1.96 -15.67 9.09
N GLY A 29 -2.85 -16.11 8.21
CA GLY A 29 -4.07 -15.39 7.87
C GLY A 29 -3.90 -14.26 6.86
N TRP A 30 -2.69 -14.00 6.40
CA TRP A 30 -2.40 -12.96 5.41
C TRP A 30 -1.90 -13.55 4.11
N GLN A 31 -2.36 -12.98 3.00
CA GLN A 31 -1.82 -13.24 1.67
C GLN A 31 -1.44 -11.91 1.05
N VAL A 32 -0.35 -11.88 0.29
CA VAL A 32 0.15 -10.67 -0.35
C VAL A 32 0.22 -10.88 -1.86
N ILE A 33 -0.21 -9.85 -2.60
CA ILE A 33 -0.01 -9.75 -4.04
C ILE A 33 0.68 -8.41 -4.29
N ASP A 34 1.84 -8.45 -4.93
CA ASP A 34 2.54 -7.24 -5.35
C ASP A 34 2.00 -6.79 -6.69
N GLY A 35 1.33 -5.65 -6.69
CA GLY A 35 0.79 -5.04 -7.91
C GLY A 35 1.81 -4.23 -8.70
N GLY A 36 2.94 -3.91 -8.09
CA GLY A 36 3.97 -3.10 -8.74
C GLY A 36 3.41 -1.75 -9.21
N SER A 37 3.81 -1.33 -10.39
CA SER A 37 3.36 -0.07 -10.99
C SER A 37 2.04 -0.17 -11.75
N ALA A 38 1.47 -1.36 -11.85
CA ALA A 38 0.24 -1.62 -12.60
C ALA A 38 -0.69 -2.55 -11.84
N PRO A 39 -1.24 -2.09 -10.70
CA PRO A 39 -2.09 -2.93 -9.82
C PRO A 39 -3.35 -3.42 -10.53
N GLU A 40 -3.83 -2.73 -11.56
CA GLU A 40 -4.96 -3.16 -12.36
C GLU A 40 -4.74 -4.51 -13.04
N ASN A 41 -3.48 -4.89 -13.26
CA ASN A 41 -3.15 -6.17 -13.91
C ASN A 41 -3.31 -7.37 -12.99
N VAL A 42 -3.45 -7.16 -11.68
CA VAL A 42 -3.57 -8.25 -10.69
C VAL A 42 -4.95 -8.33 -10.04
N VAL A 43 -5.90 -7.51 -10.46
CA VAL A 43 -7.25 -7.48 -9.90
C VAL A 43 -7.91 -8.87 -9.95
N HIS A 44 -7.74 -9.59 -11.05
CA HIS A 44 -8.32 -10.94 -11.20
C HIS A 44 -7.77 -11.91 -10.15
N ARG A 45 -6.49 -11.77 -9.78
CA ARG A 45 -5.88 -12.62 -8.74
C ARG A 45 -6.44 -12.30 -7.37
N ILE A 46 -6.68 -11.01 -7.09
CA ILE A 46 -7.29 -10.57 -5.83
C ILE A 46 -8.70 -11.13 -5.72
N ARG A 47 -9.49 -11.01 -6.78
CA ARG A 47 -10.86 -11.52 -6.79
C ARG A 47 -10.92 -13.04 -6.62
N ALA A 48 -9.95 -13.76 -7.20
CA ALA A 48 -9.88 -15.22 -7.08
C ALA A 48 -9.67 -15.67 -5.63
N LEU A 49 -9.01 -14.88 -4.80
CA LEU A 49 -8.81 -15.17 -3.38
C LEU A 49 -10.07 -14.94 -2.54
N GLN A 50 -11.05 -14.19 -3.05
CA GLN A 50 -12.29 -13.85 -2.34
C GLN A 50 -12.04 -13.33 -0.92
N PRO A 51 -11.19 -12.29 -0.75
CA PRO A 51 -10.90 -11.78 0.58
C PRO A 51 -12.11 -11.06 1.17
N THR A 52 -12.26 -11.14 2.48
CA THR A 52 -13.26 -10.32 3.20
C THR A 52 -12.72 -8.93 3.46
N ARG A 53 -11.42 -8.79 3.56
CA ARG A 53 -10.72 -7.53 3.78
C ARG A 53 -9.53 -7.43 2.83
N LEU A 54 -9.42 -6.31 2.16
CA LEU A 54 -8.27 -5.98 1.34
C LEU A 54 -7.60 -4.72 1.88
N ILE A 55 -6.30 -4.83 2.17
CA ILE A 55 -5.49 -3.67 2.52
C ILE A 55 -4.57 -3.38 1.35
N ILE A 56 -4.63 -2.15 0.86
CA ILE A 56 -3.79 -1.65 -0.23
C ILE A 56 -2.74 -0.73 0.38
N VAL A 57 -1.48 -0.95 0.06
CA VAL A 57 -0.36 -0.15 0.61
C VAL A 57 0.42 0.48 -0.54
N ASP A 58 0.64 1.79 -0.44
CA ASP A 58 1.43 2.57 -1.39
C ASP A 58 2.10 3.73 -0.69
N ALA A 59 3.19 4.22 -1.26
CA ALA A 59 3.74 5.51 -0.86
C ALA A 59 2.79 6.61 -1.33
N ALA A 60 2.53 7.56 -0.46
CA ALA A 60 1.59 8.65 -0.75
C ALA A 60 2.08 9.95 -0.13
N ASP A 61 2.10 11.01 -0.92
CA ASP A 61 2.45 12.34 -0.40
C ASP A 61 1.24 12.91 0.34
N MET A 62 1.31 12.87 1.65
CA MET A 62 0.27 13.33 2.56
C MET A 62 0.64 14.67 3.22
N GLU A 63 1.75 15.27 2.79
CA GLU A 63 2.31 16.48 3.39
C GLU A 63 2.61 16.29 4.88
N LEU A 64 3.07 15.09 5.23
CA LEU A 64 3.44 14.73 6.59
C LEU A 64 4.95 14.48 6.69
N SER A 65 5.43 14.24 7.90
CA SER A 65 6.83 13.84 8.10
C SER A 65 7.10 12.49 7.45
N PRO A 66 8.28 12.30 6.85
CA PRO A 66 8.63 11.03 6.22
C PRO A 66 8.45 9.84 7.17
N GLY A 67 7.91 8.75 6.64
CA GLY A 67 7.65 7.53 7.41
C GLY A 67 6.32 7.51 8.15
N GLU A 68 5.56 8.59 8.15
CA GLU A 68 4.23 8.61 8.74
C GLU A 68 3.31 7.68 7.96
N ILE A 69 2.49 6.92 8.69
CA ILE A 69 1.54 5.96 8.14
C ILE A 69 0.12 6.44 8.46
N ARG A 70 -0.74 6.48 7.45
CA ARG A 70 -2.14 6.91 7.64
C ARG A 70 -3.08 6.03 6.83
N ILE A 71 -4.31 5.89 7.34
CA ILE A 71 -5.43 5.38 6.55
C ILE A 71 -5.96 6.55 5.72
N ILE A 72 -6.16 6.32 4.43
CA ILE A 72 -6.62 7.35 3.50
C ILE A 72 -7.99 6.95 2.97
N ASP A 73 -8.99 7.81 3.17
CA ASP A 73 -10.33 7.58 2.63
C ASP A 73 -10.32 7.73 1.09
N PRO A 74 -11.07 6.88 0.36
CA PRO A 74 -11.03 6.90 -1.10
C PRO A 74 -11.34 8.25 -1.74
N GLU A 75 -12.24 9.04 -1.15
CA GLU A 75 -12.57 10.36 -1.67
C GLU A 75 -11.41 11.35 -1.57
N LYS A 76 -10.49 11.14 -0.64
CA LYS A 76 -9.29 11.97 -0.51
C LYS A 76 -8.20 11.59 -1.49
N ILE A 77 -8.19 10.34 -1.95
CA ILE A 77 -7.19 9.85 -2.90
C ILE A 77 -7.25 10.64 -4.21
N ALA A 78 -8.45 10.96 -4.66
CA ALA A 78 -8.66 11.72 -5.90
C ALA A 78 -8.08 13.15 -5.84
N GLU A 79 -7.98 13.72 -4.64
CA GLU A 79 -7.47 15.07 -4.41
C GLU A 79 -5.97 15.08 -4.12
N MET A 80 -5.36 13.92 -3.90
CA MET A 80 -3.96 13.81 -3.55
C MET A 80 -3.10 13.55 -4.78
N PHE A 81 -1.88 14.09 -4.75
CA PHE A 81 -0.84 13.67 -5.67
C PHE A 81 -0.23 12.38 -5.13
N ILE A 82 -0.59 11.26 -5.75
CA ILE A 82 0.03 9.99 -5.43
C ILE A 82 1.26 9.84 -6.32
N MET A 83 2.43 9.75 -5.71
CA MET A 83 3.72 9.73 -6.40
C MET A 83 3.98 8.35 -7.04
N SER A 84 3.00 7.86 -7.77
CA SER A 84 3.12 6.56 -8.40
C SER A 84 3.07 6.67 -9.91
N THR A 85 3.66 5.70 -10.56
CA THR A 85 3.68 5.56 -12.01
C THR A 85 2.46 4.82 -12.53
N HIS A 86 1.34 4.84 -11.78
CA HIS A 86 0.13 4.11 -12.16
C HIS A 86 -0.54 4.73 -13.38
N ASN A 87 -0.94 3.88 -14.32
CA ASN A 87 -1.73 4.30 -15.47
C ASN A 87 -3.20 4.53 -15.11
N LEU A 88 -3.68 3.86 -14.04
CA LEU A 88 -5.05 3.96 -13.58
C LEU A 88 -5.07 4.60 -12.19
N PRO A 89 -5.89 5.64 -11.98
CA PRO A 89 -6.02 6.24 -10.64
C PRO A 89 -6.50 5.21 -9.60
N LEU A 90 -5.85 5.23 -8.43
CA LEU A 90 -6.15 4.27 -7.37
C LEU A 90 -7.58 4.33 -6.86
N ASN A 91 -8.20 5.50 -6.86
CA ASN A 91 -9.59 5.63 -6.43
C ASN A 91 -10.55 4.83 -7.33
N PHE A 92 -10.30 4.77 -8.65
CA PHE A 92 -11.09 3.93 -9.54
C PHE A 92 -10.90 2.46 -9.24
N LEU A 93 -9.65 2.04 -8.99
CA LEU A 93 -9.34 0.67 -8.65
C LEU A 93 -10.04 0.25 -7.36
N ILE A 94 -10.00 1.10 -6.34
CA ILE A 94 -10.65 0.85 -5.05
C ILE A 94 -12.16 0.73 -5.22
N ASP A 95 -12.78 1.64 -5.98
CA ASP A 95 -14.22 1.61 -6.22
C ASP A 95 -14.62 0.31 -6.93
N GLN A 96 -13.82 -0.13 -7.90
CA GLN A 96 -14.05 -1.38 -8.61
C GLN A 96 -13.95 -2.61 -7.67
N LEU A 97 -12.94 -2.62 -6.80
CA LEU A 97 -12.73 -3.71 -5.86
C LEU A 97 -13.81 -3.76 -4.76
N LYS A 98 -14.35 -2.62 -4.36
CA LYS A 98 -15.42 -2.54 -3.37
C LYS A 98 -16.72 -3.19 -3.83
N GLU A 99 -16.91 -3.37 -5.12
CA GLU A 99 -18.08 -4.08 -5.64
C GLU A 99 -18.12 -5.54 -5.18
N ASP A 100 -16.94 -6.16 -5.01
CA ASP A 100 -16.82 -7.58 -4.70
C ASP A 100 -16.24 -7.86 -3.31
N ILE A 101 -15.61 -6.87 -2.68
CA ILE A 101 -14.91 -7.02 -1.40
C ILE A 101 -15.56 -6.12 -0.37
N SER A 102 -15.94 -6.71 0.77
CA SER A 102 -16.69 -6.00 1.82
C SER A 102 -15.95 -4.84 2.43
N GLU A 103 -14.63 -4.97 2.61
CA GLU A 103 -13.81 -3.96 3.27
C GLU A 103 -12.53 -3.75 2.48
N VAL A 104 -12.34 -2.54 1.97
CA VAL A 104 -11.11 -2.13 1.27
C VAL A 104 -10.54 -0.92 1.99
N ILE A 105 -9.30 -1.06 2.47
CA ILE A 105 -8.60 -0.04 3.25
C ILE A 105 -7.35 0.37 2.47
N PHE A 106 -7.14 1.67 2.30
CA PHE A 106 -5.93 2.20 1.69
C PHE A 106 -5.01 2.76 2.76
N VAL A 107 -3.77 2.27 2.81
CA VAL A 107 -2.73 2.70 3.75
C VAL A 107 -1.65 3.43 2.96
N GLY A 108 -1.41 4.69 3.33
CA GLY A 108 -0.34 5.50 2.75
C GLY A 108 0.86 5.58 3.68
N ILE A 109 2.05 5.54 3.10
CA ILE A 109 3.32 5.77 3.79
C ILE A 109 3.96 7.00 3.20
N GLN A 110 4.23 8.01 4.04
CA GLN A 110 4.80 9.28 3.58
C GLN A 110 6.24 9.07 3.10
N PRO A 111 6.54 9.35 1.80
CA PRO A 111 7.90 9.25 1.28
C PRO A 111 8.71 10.53 1.53
N THR A 112 10.03 10.41 1.39
CA THR A 112 10.94 11.54 1.29
C THR A 112 11.43 11.70 -0.13
N LEU A 113 12.00 10.63 -0.69
CA LEU A 113 12.70 10.65 -1.96
C LEU A 113 12.09 9.64 -2.92
N VAL A 114 11.52 10.15 -4.01
CA VAL A 114 11.01 9.31 -5.10
C VAL A 114 11.77 9.71 -6.36
N ALA A 115 12.79 8.93 -6.69
CA ALA A 115 13.65 9.21 -7.84
C ALA A 115 14.27 7.92 -8.37
N PHE A 116 14.48 7.85 -9.68
CA PHE A 116 14.99 6.66 -10.37
C PHE A 116 16.37 6.26 -9.83
N TYR A 117 16.53 4.98 -9.52
CA TYR A 117 17.77 4.36 -9.04
C TYR A 117 18.30 4.89 -7.70
N PHE A 118 17.53 5.71 -7.00
CA PHE A 118 17.88 6.06 -5.63
C PHE A 118 17.41 4.97 -4.68
N PRO A 119 18.17 4.69 -3.62
CA PRO A 119 17.73 3.73 -2.60
C PRO A 119 16.60 4.29 -1.78
N MET A 120 15.81 3.39 -1.18
CA MET A 120 14.79 3.78 -0.21
C MET A 120 15.46 4.37 1.03
N THR A 121 14.87 5.43 1.59
CA THR A 121 15.37 6.04 2.82
C THR A 121 15.12 5.13 4.02
N ASP A 122 15.99 5.23 5.03
CA ASP A 122 15.87 4.39 6.23
C ASP A 122 14.57 4.63 7.00
N VAL A 123 14.08 5.87 7.01
CA VAL A 123 12.83 6.20 7.70
C VAL A 123 11.63 5.47 7.07
N VAL A 124 11.60 5.33 5.75
CA VAL A 124 10.54 4.59 5.06
C VAL A 124 10.71 3.09 5.24
N LYS A 125 11.95 2.57 5.20
CA LYS A 125 12.20 1.16 5.53
C LYS A 125 11.69 0.82 6.94
N GLN A 126 11.91 1.70 7.91
CA GLN A 126 11.44 1.52 9.27
C GLN A 126 9.91 1.54 9.33
N ALA A 127 9.27 2.42 8.56
CA ALA A 127 7.81 2.47 8.49
C ALA A 127 7.23 1.16 7.92
N VAL A 128 7.86 0.61 6.89
CA VAL A 128 7.45 -0.69 6.33
C VAL A 128 7.54 -1.79 7.39
N GLU A 129 8.63 -1.82 8.16
CA GLU A 129 8.78 -2.82 9.22
C GLU A 129 7.74 -2.63 10.34
N THR A 130 7.44 -1.39 10.72
CA THR A 130 6.40 -1.08 11.69
C THR A 130 5.05 -1.62 11.23
N LEU A 131 4.71 -1.38 9.96
CA LEU A 131 3.46 -1.87 9.37
C LEU A 131 3.43 -3.40 9.36
N TYR A 132 4.53 -4.04 8.95
CA TYR A 132 4.66 -5.50 8.95
C TYR A 132 4.40 -6.08 10.35
N GLN A 133 5.01 -5.50 11.38
CA GLN A 133 4.84 -5.97 12.77
C GLN A 133 3.42 -5.78 13.28
N GLN A 134 2.68 -4.83 12.75
CA GLN A 134 1.29 -4.57 13.14
C GLN A 134 0.29 -5.54 12.50
N LEU A 135 0.61 -6.13 11.36
CA LEU A 135 -0.34 -6.97 10.61
C LEU A 135 -0.93 -8.13 11.41
N PRO A 136 -0.16 -8.88 12.25
CA PRO A 136 -0.74 -9.96 13.05
C PRO A 136 -1.74 -9.48 14.09
N HIS A 137 -1.70 -8.19 14.46
CA HIS A 137 -2.54 -7.57 15.48
C HIS A 137 -3.61 -6.65 14.88
N TRP A 138 -3.88 -6.78 13.59
CA TRP A 138 -4.75 -5.85 12.88
C TRP A 138 -6.21 -5.98 13.32
N HIS A 139 -6.78 -4.86 13.80
CA HIS A 139 -8.19 -4.69 14.09
C HIS A 139 -8.65 -3.36 13.50
N GLY A 140 -9.77 -3.36 12.76
CA GLY A 140 -10.34 -2.15 12.20
C GLY A 140 -9.36 -1.41 11.28
N ASP A 141 -8.85 -0.27 11.74
CA ASP A 141 -7.90 0.58 11.02
C ASP A 141 -6.43 0.26 11.36
N GLY A 142 -6.18 -0.85 12.04
CA GLY A 142 -4.83 -1.26 12.43
C GLY A 142 -4.19 -0.39 13.51
N GLY A 143 -4.95 0.47 14.15
CA GLY A 143 -4.45 1.44 15.12
C GLY A 143 -3.83 2.66 14.48
N PHE A 144 -3.89 2.83 13.16
CA PHE A 144 -3.35 3.99 12.46
C PHE A 144 -4.41 5.10 12.37
N SER A 145 -3.95 6.34 12.44
CA SER A 145 -4.81 7.51 12.28
C SER A 145 -5.25 7.68 10.83
N HIS A 146 -6.42 8.28 10.65
CA HIS A 146 -6.91 8.67 9.34
C HIS A 146 -6.32 10.02 8.93
N LEU A 147 -6.06 10.15 7.64
CA LEU A 147 -5.58 11.40 7.07
C LEU A 147 -6.67 12.43 7.06
#